data_c00bcb30172918e3d33c32d297a3c761
#
_entry.id   c00bcb30172918e3d33c32d297a3c761
#
_cell.length_a   1.000
_cell.length_b   1.000
_cell.length_c   1.000
_cell.angle_alpha   90.00
_cell.angle_beta   90.00
_cell.angle_gamma   90.00
#
_symmetry.space_group_name_H-M   'P 1'
#
loop_
_entity.id
_entity.type
_entity.pdbx_description
1 polymer ?
#
loop_
_entity_poly.entity_id
_entity_poly.type
_entity_poly.pdbx_seq_one_letter_code
_entity_poly.pdbx_strand_id
1 'polypeptide(L)'
;MDDILFGNNNKAIIRRLTRRSFHSNKTRNVIAVIAIGLTTFLFTAVLTIGLGSTSTIKYNMERMVGSQADALVQGLSQEQFEQLKNNAMFEKVGCWIPVAIMSNTNRLLVEVDYADQAQLELRFLTPRAGTAPQKENEVLVSANVLEDMNIEEQIGVSIPIEFSIQDKVYHFDMVVSGIYDTPHEKSESVIVSQAFMECNQDMLSEAAEGRSGCGIYDADVVMRDTYMVQERISEFVLSIGGNPDNANADNYVRIAPTPQSSNDSNQVIWLAAGVFGILFMFCGYLLIYNVFEIAVTNDIR
;
A
#
# COMPACT_ATOMS: atom_id res chain seq x y z
N MET A 1 -24.01 64.02 -30.05
CA MET A 1 -23.20 63.50 -31.19
C MET A 1 -22.41 62.23 -30.81
N ASP A 2 -22.72 61.61 -29.70
CA ASP A 2 -21.94 60.50 -29.12
C ASP A 2 -22.55 59.10 -29.31
N ASP A 3 -23.71 59.02 -29.94
CA ASP A 3 -24.45 57.74 -30.05
C ASP A 3 -24.12 56.87 -31.26
N ILE A 4 -23.26 57.40 -32.18
CA ILE A 4 -22.92 56.71 -33.44
C ILE A 4 -21.74 55.75 -33.27
N LEU A 5 -20.94 55.93 -32.25
CA LEU A 5 -19.70 55.12 -32.03
C LEU A 5 -19.91 53.81 -31.22
N PHE A 6 -20.99 53.70 -30.47
CA PHE A 6 -21.25 52.54 -29.59
C PHE A 6 -22.25 51.52 -30.17
N GLY A 7 -22.94 51.82 -31.26
CA GLY A 7 -24.00 51.00 -31.83
C GLY A 7 -23.56 49.94 -32.88
N ASN A 8 -22.29 49.88 -33.29
CA ASN A 8 -21.87 49.03 -34.43
C ASN A 8 -21.25 47.69 -33.97
N ASN A 9 -21.90 47.01 -33.06
CA ASN A 9 -21.52 45.64 -32.74
C ASN A 9 -22.12 44.65 -33.76
N ASN A 10 -21.59 44.68 -34.97
CA ASN A 10 -22.11 43.94 -36.11
C ASN A 10 -21.56 42.51 -36.06
N LYS A 11 -22.00 41.71 -35.05
CA LYS A 11 -21.64 40.29 -34.87
C LYS A 11 -21.83 39.48 -36.14
N ALA A 12 -22.74 39.86 -37.01
CA ALA A 12 -22.98 39.21 -38.30
C ALA A 12 -21.82 39.43 -39.29
N ILE A 13 -21.23 40.63 -39.33
CA ILE A 13 -20.09 40.94 -40.18
C ILE A 13 -18.84 40.24 -39.66
N ILE A 14 -18.60 40.31 -38.34
CA ILE A 14 -17.47 39.61 -37.72
C ILE A 14 -17.58 38.12 -38.00
N ARG A 15 -18.72 37.49 -37.80
CA ARG A 15 -18.94 36.06 -38.05
C ARG A 15 -18.73 35.70 -39.55
N ARG A 16 -19.11 36.57 -40.45
CA ARG A 16 -18.96 36.37 -41.90
C ARG A 16 -17.48 36.52 -42.32
N LEU A 17 -16.76 37.50 -41.76
CA LEU A 17 -15.32 37.69 -41.94
C LEU A 17 -14.53 36.51 -41.39
N THR A 18 -14.81 36.08 -40.14
CA THR A 18 -14.18 34.91 -39.51
C THR A 18 -14.39 33.64 -40.34
N ARG A 19 -15.63 33.41 -40.80
CA ARG A 19 -15.94 32.25 -41.66
C ARG A 19 -15.24 32.29 -43.00
N ARG A 20 -15.08 33.48 -43.62
CA ARG A 20 -14.38 33.67 -44.90
C ARG A 20 -12.87 33.51 -44.73
N SER A 21 -12.28 34.05 -43.68
CA SER A 21 -10.87 33.86 -43.31
C SER A 21 -10.57 32.41 -42.99
N PHE A 22 -11.47 31.75 -42.26
CA PHE A 22 -11.34 30.31 -41.95
C PHE A 22 -11.36 29.46 -43.23
N HIS A 23 -12.20 29.79 -44.20
CA HIS A 23 -12.32 29.05 -45.47
C HIS A 23 -11.15 29.30 -46.41
N SER A 24 -10.58 30.53 -46.44
CA SER A 24 -9.42 30.89 -47.22
C SER A 24 -8.15 30.14 -46.77
N ASN A 25 -8.02 29.90 -45.47
CA ASN A 25 -6.87 29.21 -44.87
C ASN A 25 -7.23 27.81 -44.31
N LYS A 26 -8.14 27.11 -44.98
CA LYS A 26 -8.74 25.85 -44.46
C LYS A 26 -7.72 24.79 -44.09
N THR A 27 -6.71 24.55 -44.93
CA THR A 27 -5.68 23.52 -44.68
C THR A 27 -4.84 23.86 -43.44
N ARG A 28 -4.43 25.13 -43.29
CA ARG A 28 -3.66 25.61 -42.16
C ARG A 28 -4.44 25.48 -40.85
N ASN A 29 -5.70 25.88 -40.83
CA ASN A 29 -6.55 25.80 -39.65
C ASN A 29 -6.84 24.34 -39.26
N VAL A 30 -7.02 23.45 -40.22
CA VAL A 30 -7.19 22.00 -39.95
C VAL A 30 -5.93 21.41 -39.36
N ILE A 31 -4.75 21.73 -39.91
CA ILE A 31 -3.47 21.25 -39.36
C ILE A 31 -3.27 21.76 -37.92
N ALA A 32 -3.57 23.03 -37.64
CA ALA A 32 -3.47 23.61 -36.30
C ALA A 32 -4.41 22.89 -35.28
N VAL A 33 -5.66 22.64 -35.69
CA VAL A 33 -6.63 21.92 -34.85
C VAL A 33 -6.17 20.50 -34.58
N ILE A 34 -5.68 19.78 -35.59
CA ILE A 34 -5.14 18.43 -35.46
C ILE A 34 -3.92 18.44 -34.54
N ALA A 35 -3.00 19.39 -34.69
CA ALA A 35 -1.80 19.51 -33.88
C ALA A 35 -2.16 19.74 -32.40
N ILE A 36 -3.07 20.68 -32.12
CA ILE A 36 -3.55 20.94 -30.75
C ILE A 36 -4.25 19.69 -30.18
N GLY A 37 -5.14 19.07 -30.98
CA GLY A 37 -5.85 17.85 -30.55
C GLY A 37 -4.89 16.70 -30.23
N LEU A 38 -3.88 16.46 -31.08
CA LEU A 38 -2.88 15.43 -30.86
C LEU A 38 -2.03 15.70 -29.62
N THR A 39 -1.60 16.95 -29.44
CA THR A 39 -0.82 17.35 -28.24
C THR A 39 -1.63 17.14 -26.96
N THR A 40 -2.90 17.55 -26.95
CA THR A 40 -3.80 17.37 -25.81
C THR A 40 -4.03 15.88 -25.53
N PHE A 41 -4.27 15.09 -26.57
CA PHE A 41 -4.44 13.64 -26.47
C PHE A 41 -3.20 12.96 -25.88
N LEU A 42 -2.01 13.25 -26.40
CA LEU A 42 -0.76 12.70 -25.91
C LEU A 42 -0.51 13.09 -24.44
N PHE A 43 -0.73 14.34 -24.09
CA PHE A 43 -0.58 14.81 -22.70
C PHE A 43 -1.53 14.07 -21.75
N THR A 44 -2.81 13.97 -22.13
CA THR A 44 -3.81 13.26 -21.35
C THR A 44 -3.47 11.76 -21.24
N ALA A 45 -3.06 11.12 -22.34
CA ALA A 45 -2.67 9.71 -22.35
C ALA A 45 -1.48 9.42 -21.41
N VAL A 46 -0.43 10.27 -21.45
CA VAL A 46 0.75 10.12 -20.58
C VAL A 46 0.37 10.30 -19.10
N LEU A 47 -0.45 11.31 -18.77
CA LEU A 47 -0.93 11.50 -17.40
C LEU A 47 -1.77 10.31 -16.93
N THR A 48 -2.68 9.82 -17.77
CA THR A 48 -3.54 8.69 -17.42
C THR A 48 -2.73 7.41 -17.20
N ILE A 49 -1.78 7.12 -18.09
CA ILE A 49 -0.89 5.95 -17.95
C ILE A 49 0.00 6.12 -16.71
N GLY A 50 0.59 7.30 -16.49
CA GLY A 50 1.44 7.57 -15.32
C GLY A 50 0.71 7.35 -14.00
N LEU A 51 -0.46 7.96 -13.84
CA LEU A 51 -1.26 7.83 -12.62
C LEU A 51 -1.85 6.42 -12.45
N GLY A 52 -2.28 5.78 -13.54
CA GLY A 52 -2.79 4.41 -13.51
C GLY A 52 -1.70 3.38 -13.18
N SER A 53 -0.47 3.60 -13.65
CA SER A 53 0.65 2.71 -13.37
C SER A 53 1.06 2.74 -11.90
N THR A 54 1.05 3.91 -11.25
CA THR A 54 1.42 4.01 -9.82
C THR A 54 0.46 3.24 -8.93
N SER A 55 -0.84 3.32 -9.16
CA SER A 55 -1.84 2.55 -8.39
C SER A 55 -1.74 1.05 -8.62
N THR A 56 -1.46 0.63 -9.86
CA THR A 56 -1.29 -0.79 -10.20
C THR A 56 -0.01 -1.35 -9.61
N ILE A 57 1.09 -0.59 -9.63
CA ILE A 57 2.36 -0.99 -9.01
C ILE A 57 2.18 -1.12 -7.49
N LYS A 58 1.54 -0.16 -6.83
CA LYS A 58 1.25 -0.22 -5.40
C LYS A 58 0.43 -1.48 -5.07
N TYR A 59 -0.67 -1.71 -5.76
CA TYR A 59 -1.52 -2.88 -5.57
C TYR A 59 -0.77 -4.21 -5.76
N ASN A 60 0.07 -4.31 -6.79
CA ASN A 60 0.89 -5.50 -7.03
C ASN A 60 1.97 -5.68 -5.94
N MET A 61 2.58 -4.58 -5.48
CA MET A 61 3.54 -4.62 -4.39
C MET A 61 2.91 -5.05 -3.06
N GLU A 62 1.76 -4.50 -2.70
CA GLU A 62 1.00 -4.90 -1.50
C GLU A 62 0.69 -6.39 -1.52
N ARG A 63 0.28 -6.94 -2.66
CA ARG A 63 0.04 -8.36 -2.82
C ARG A 63 1.32 -9.20 -2.78
N MET A 64 2.40 -8.72 -3.36
CA MET A 64 3.68 -9.42 -3.36
C MET A 64 4.34 -9.43 -1.97
N VAL A 65 4.16 -8.36 -1.21
CA VAL A 65 4.65 -8.22 0.18
C VAL A 65 3.72 -8.91 1.18
N GLY A 66 2.42 -8.99 0.89
CA GLY A 66 1.40 -9.56 1.76
C GLY A 66 0.88 -8.60 2.80
N SER A 67 1.15 -7.31 2.66
CA SER A 67 0.66 -6.31 3.59
C SER A 67 0.41 -4.98 2.89
N GLN A 68 -0.61 -4.26 3.35
CA GLN A 68 -0.90 -2.88 2.97
C GLN A 68 -0.12 -1.86 3.83
N ALA A 69 0.66 -2.34 4.79
CA ALA A 69 1.42 -1.48 5.70
C ALA A 69 2.53 -0.72 4.97
N ASP A 70 2.82 0.49 5.40
CA ASP A 70 3.96 1.26 4.94
C ASP A 70 5.27 0.81 5.59
N ALA A 71 5.20 0.26 6.80
CA ALA A 71 6.33 -0.35 7.48
C ALA A 71 5.89 -1.41 8.51
N LEU A 72 6.82 -2.33 8.80
CA LEU A 72 6.74 -3.26 9.92
C LEU A 72 7.66 -2.77 11.02
N VAL A 73 7.16 -2.74 12.25
CA VAL A 73 7.92 -2.38 13.46
C VAL A 73 7.87 -3.59 14.38
N GLN A 74 9.02 -4.21 14.65
CA GLN A 74 9.10 -5.52 15.32
C GLN A 74 9.91 -5.45 16.60
N GLY A 75 9.51 -6.25 17.59
CA GLY A 75 10.20 -6.35 18.87
C GLY A 75 9.80 -5.27 19.87
N LEU A 76 8.58 -4.77 19.79
CA LEU A 76 8.05 -3.79 20.74
C LEU A 76 7.65 -4.45 22.07
N SER A 77 7.86 -3.76 23.18
CA SER A 77 7.19 -4.07 24.44
C SER A 77 5.70 -3.70 24.34
N GLN A 78 4.90 -4.21 25.25
CA GLN A 78 3.48 -3.84 25.31
C GLN A 78 3.29 -2.33 25.47
N GLU A 79 4.08 -1.69 26.33
CA GLU A 79 4.01 -0.24 26.56
C GLU A 79 4.37 0.55 25.30
N GLN A 80 5.44 0.14 24.59
CA GLN A 80 5.85 0.76 23.34
C GLN A 80 4.80 0.58 22.24
N PHE A 81 4.19 -0.60 22.16
CA PHE A 81 3.11 -0.85 21.21
C PHE A 81 1.90 0.05 21.45
N GLU A 82 1.48 0.22 22.75
CA GLU A 82 0.38 1.11 23.09
C GLU A 82 0.71 2.58 22.76
N GLN A 83 1.94 3.02 23.00
CA GLN A 83 2.36 4.36 22.61
C GLN A 83 2.34 4.55 21.09
N LEU A 84 2.78 3.54 20.31
CA LEU A 84 2.73 3.54 18.86
C LEU A 84 1.29 3.59 18.35
N LYS A 85 0.41 2.74 18.90
CA LYS A 85 -1.00 2.66 18.51
C LYS A 85 -1.76 3.97 18.75
N ASN A 86 -1.40 4.72 19.78
CA ASN A 86 -2.05 5.98 20.15
C ASN A 86 -1.39 7.21 19.49
N ASN A 87 -0.36 7.04 18.67
CA ASN A 87 0.32 8.16 18.03
C ASN A 87 -0.40 8.64 16.77
N ALA A 88 -0.66 9.94 16.68
CA ALA A 88 -1.39 10.57 15.57
C ALA A 88 -0.66 10.51 14.21
N MET A 89 0.61 10.11 14.18
CA MET A 89 1.40 9.92 12.96
C MET A 89 0.86 8.75 12.12
N PHE A 90 0.29 7.75 12.77
CA PHE A 90 -0.25 6.57 12.13
C PHE A 90 -1.74 6.74 11.82
N GLU A 91 -2.15 6.26 10.65
CA GLU A 91 -3.55 6.15 10.26
C GLU A 91 -4.15 4.85 10.78
N LYS A 92 -3.39 3.76 10.63
CA LYS A 92 -3.78 2.43 11.06
C LYS A 92 -2.58 1.69 11.65
N VAL A 93 -2.81 0.95 12.72
CA VAL A 93 -1.82 0.11 13.39
C VAL A 93 -2.45 -1.25 13.61
N GLY A 94 -1.83 -2.28 13.06
CA GLY A 94 -2.19 -3.68 13.31
C GLY A 94 -1.24 -4.30 14.32
N CYS A 95 -1.77 -5.17 15.19
CA CYS A 95 -1.02 -5.94 16.16
C CYS A 95 -0.76 -7.34 15.65
N TRP A 96 0.51 -7.75 15.65
CA TRP A 96 0.93 -9.10 15.35
C TRP A 96 1.82 -9.62 16.46
N ILE A 97 1.50 -10.79 16.99
CA ILE A 97 2.32 -11.46 18.00
C ILE A 97 2.60 -12.88 17.52
N PRO A 98 3.81 -13.16 17.01
CA PRO A 98 4.19 -14.53 16.63
C PRO A 98 4.38 -15.35 17.90
N VAL A 99 3.75 -16.53 17.96
CA VAL A 99 3.81 -17.45 19.11
C VAL A 99 4.84 -18.55 18.86
N ALA A 100 4.63 -19.35 17.81
CA ALA A 100 5.47 -20.51 17.53
C ALA A 100 5.33 -20.94 16.06
N ILE A 101 6.09 -21.99 15.69
CA ILE A 101 5.94 -22.69 14.42
C ILE A 101 5.35 -24.07 14.71
N MET A 102 4.30 -24.45 13.97
CA MET A 102 3.69 -25.76 14.07
C MET A 102 4.66 -26.86 13.69
N SER A 103 4.67 -27.95 14.46
CA SER A 103 5.51 -29.14 14.22
C SER A 103 4.77 -30.28 13.54
N ASN A 104 3.46 -30.25 13.52
CA ASN A 104 2.59 -31.33 13.02
C ASN A 104 2.00 -31.05 11.63
N THR A 105 2.65 -30.24 10.82
CA THR A 105 2.34 -29.98 9.40
C THR A 105 3.13 -30.92 8.50
N ASN A 106 2.62 -31.21 7.29
CA ASN A 106 3.26 -32.18 6.39
C ASN A 106 4.29 -31.51 5.45
N ARG A 107 3.92 -30.45 4.77
CA ARG A 107 4.73 -29.78 3.73
C ARG A 107 4.88 -28.29 3.95
N LEU A 108 3.93 -27.68 4.64
CA LEU A 108 3.90 -26.24 4.84
C LEU A 108 4.65 -25.84 6.11
N LEU A 109 5.32 -24.70 6.05
CA LEU A 109 5.73 -23.98 7.26
C LEU A 109 4.53 -23.16 7.73
N VAL A 110 4.01 -23.51 8.91
CA VAL A 110 2.84 -22.86 9.48
C VAL A 110 3.22 -22.19 10.80
N GLU A 111 2.98 -20.90 10.87
CA GLU A 111 3.20 -20.11 12.08
C GLU A 111 1.91 -20.07 12.90
N VAL A 112 2.02 -20.06 14.22
CA VAL A 112 0.93 -19.79 15.16
C VAL A 112 1.11 -18.37 15.64
N ASP A 113 0.13 -17.53 15.35
CA ASP A 113 0.23 -16.10 15.57
C ASP A 113 -1.05 -15.54 16.18
N TYR A 114 -0.93 -14.43 16.88
CA TYR A 114 -2.08 -13.58 17.20
C TYR A 114 -2.09 -12.37 16.26
N ALA A 115 -3.28 -12.02 15.80
CA ALA A 115 -3.51 -10.81 15.00
C ALA A 115 -4.81 -10.13 15.46
N ASP A 116 -4.77 -8.82 15.66
CA ASP A 116 -5.98 -8.03 15.88
C ASP A 116 -6.74 -7.79 14.55
N GLN A 117 -7.95 -7.24 14.64
CA GLN A 117 -8.79 -6.99 13.47
C GLN A 117 -8.09 -6.09 12.43
N ALA A 118 -7.35 -5.08 12.89
CA ALA A 118 -6.63 -4.18 12.01
C ALA A 118 -5.53 -4.91 11.23
N GLN A 119 -4.85 -5.83 11.90
CA GLN A 119 -3.79 -6.64 11.32
C GLN A 119 -4.32 -7.64 10.29
N LEU A 120 -5.45 -8.31 10.60
CA LEU A 120 -6.11 -9.22 9.65
C LEU A 120 -6.47 -8.50 8.34
N GLU A 121 -6.96 -7.26 8.43
CA GLU A 121 -7.25 -6.46 7.24
C GLU A 121 -5.99 -6.05 6.49
N LEU A 122 -4.94 -5.58 7.20
CA LEU A 122 -3.69 -5.14 6.58
C LEU A 122 -2.98 -6.28 5.84
N ARG A 123 -3.03 -7.51 6.35
CA ARG A 123 -2.39 -8.68 5.75
C ARG A 123 -3.30 -9.53 4.86
N PHE A 124 -4.50 -9.05 4.54
CA PHE A 124 -5.48 -9.79 3.71
C PHE A 124 -5.91 -11.14 4.30
N LEU A 125 -5.88 -11.26 5.64
CA LEU A 125 -6.25 -12.48 6.36
C LEU A 125 -7.70 -12.45 6.86
N THR A 126 -8.55 -11.61 6.27
CA THR A 126 -9.98 -11.57 6.63
C THR A 126 -10.67 -12.88 6.28
N PRO A 127 -11.49 -13.45 7.19
CA PRO A 127 -12.19 -14.70 6.94
C PRO A 127 -13.08 -14.61 5.68
N ARG A 128 -12.94 -15.56 4.75
CA ARG A 128 -13.90 -15.74 3.66
C ARG A 128 -15.14 -16.53 4.09
N ALA A 129 -15.00 -17.33 5.15
CA ALA A 129 -16.06 -18.08 5.79
C ALA A 129 -15.88 -18.07 7.30
N GLY A 130 -16.98 -18.03 8.05
CA GLY A 130 -16.93 -17.95 9.52
C GLY A 130 -16.54 -16.56 10.02
N THR A 131 -15.86 -16.51 11.16
CA THR A 131 -15.46 -15.29 11.87
C THR A 131 -14.04 -15.38 12.40
N ALA A 132 -13.45 -14.23 12.72
CA ALA A 132 -12.20 -14.20 13.49
C ALA A 132 -12.39 -14.87 14.85
N PRO A 133 -11.34 -15.55 15.40
CA PRO A 133 -11.44 -16.31 16.65
C PRO A 133 -11.67 -15.37 17.83
N GLN A 134 -12.55 -15.77 18.75
CA GLN A 134 -12.88 -15.01 19.94
C GLN A 134 -12.66 -15.79 21.23
N LYS A 135 -12.92 -17.11 21.20
CA LYS A 135 -12.72 -17.97 22.37
C LYS A 135 -11.32 -18.55 22.40
N GLU A 136 -10.88 -18.96 23.59
CA GLU A 136 -9.57 -19.55 23.82
C GLU A 136 -9.23 -20.69 22.86
N ASN A 137 -10.19 -21.54 22.55
CA ASN A 137 -10.02 -22.70 21.69
C ASN A 137 -10.43 -22.47 20.24
N GLU A 138 -10.59 -21.24 19.81
CA GLU A 138 -10.93 -20.91 18.42
C GLU A 138 -9.71 -20.45 17.64
N VAL A 139 -9.68 -20.81 16.33
CA VAL A 139 -8.63 -20.37 15.39
C VAL A 139 -9.21 -19.96 14.05
N LEU A 140 -8.53 -19.02 13.41
CA LEU A 140 -8.68 -18.69 12.00
C LEU A 140 -7.52 -19.34 11.23
N VAL A 141 -7.83 -20.10 10.19
CA VAL A 141 -6.86 -20.93 9.47
C VAL A 141 -7.02 -20.77 7.96
N SER A 142 -5.94 -20.94 7.21
CA SER A 142 -6.06 -20.97 5.75
C SER A 142 -6.58 -22.31 5.23
N ALA A 143 -7.20 -22.28 4.05
CA ALA A 143 -7.62 -23.49 3.36
C ALA A 143 -6.43 -24.42 3.07
N ASN A 144 -5.24 -23.84 2.76
CA ASN A 144 -4.03 -24.60 2.47
C ASN A 144 -3.52 -25.41 3.68
N VAL A 145 -3.64 -24.85 4.89
CA VAL A 145 -3.26 -25.56 6.13
C VAL A 145 -4.18 -26.75 6.38
N LEU A 146 -5.49 -26.58 6.19
CA LEU A 146 -6.45 -27.68 6.32
C LEU A 146 -6.18 -28.79 5.28
N GLU A 147 -5.87 -28.42 4.04
CA GLU A 147 -5.48 -29.38 3.00
C GLU A 147 -4.17 -30.10 3.36
N ASP A 148 -3.15 -29.40 3.84
CA ASP A 148 -1.86 -29.98 4.24
C ASP A 148 -2.02 -30.98 5.39
N MET A 149 -2.93 -30.71 6.32
CA MET A 149 -3.27 -31.59 7.44
C MET A 149 -4.25 -32.70 7.07
N ASN A 150 -4.76 -32.75 5.84
CA ASN A 150 -5.81 -33.67 5.37
C ASN A 150 -7.12 -33.55 6.18
N ILE A 151 -7.49 -32.35 6.58
CA ILE A 151 -8.71 -32.02 7.32
C ILE A 151 -9.71 -31.38 6.36
N GLU A 152 -10.98 -31.77 6.49
CA GLU A 152 -12.06 -31.20 5.66
C GLU A 152 -12.22 -29.70 5.92
N GLU A 153 -12.35 -28.89 4.85
CA GLU A 153 -12.56 -27.46 4.93
C GLU A 153 -13.98 -27.14 5.44
N GLN A 154 -14.15 -27.11 6.75
CA GLN A 154 -15.42 -26.85 7.40
C GLN A 154 -15.26 -26.04 8.70
N ILE A 155 -16.15 -25.06 8.90
CA ILE A 155 -16.25 -24.33 10.17
C ILE A 155 -16.71 -25.26 11.28
N GLY A 156 -16.08 -25.16 12.45
CA GLY A 156 -16.39 -25.98 13.61
C GLY A 156 -15.63 -27.32 13.67
N VAL A 157 -14.82 -27.65 12.65
CA VAL A 157 -13.93 -28.80 12.72
C VAL A 157 -12.83 -28.58 13.77
N SER A 158 -12.43 -29.64 14.47
CA SER A 158 -11.31 -29.59 15.40
C SER A 158 -10.00 -29.88 14.67
N ILE A 159 -8.97 -29.06 14.92
CA ILE A 159 -7.63 -29.25 14.41
C ILE A 159 -6.62 -29.38 15.58
N PRO A 160 -5.73 -30.38 15.57
CA PRO A 160 -4.66 -30.45 16.56
C PRO A 160 -3.56 -29.46 16.14
N ILE A 161 -3.13 -28.63 17.08
CA ILE A 161 -2.00 -27.73 16.92
C ILE A 161 -0.90 -28.17 17.86
N GLU A 162 0.27 -28.48 17.32
CA GLU A 162 1.43 -28.89 18.07
C GLU A 162 2.61 -27.99 17.72
N PHE A 163 3.28 -27.47 18.74
CA PHE A 163 4.49 -26.68 18.56
C PHE A 163 5.39 -26.79 19.80
N SER A 164 6.65 -26.41 19.64
CA SER A 164 7.61 -26.38 20.74
C SER A 164 8.09 -24.97 21.00
N ILE A 165 8.15 -24.59 22.29
CA ILE A 165 8.78 -23.35 22.76
C ILE A 165 9.92 -23.79 23.66
N GLN A 166 11.16 -23.41 23.32
CA GLN A 166 12.38 -23.94 23.95
C GLN A 166 12.36 -25.48 23.92
N ASP A 167 12.35 -26.13 25.08
CA ASP A 167 12.36 -27.60 25.23
C ASP A 167 10.98 -28.20 25.56
N LYS A 168 9.93 -27.38 25.61
CA LYS A 168 8.56 -27.81 25.95
C LYS A 168 7.71 -27.97 24.70
N VAL A 169 7.01 -29.10 24.61
CA VAL A 169 6.02 -29.36 23.55
C VAL A 169 4.64 -29.02 24.07
N TYR A 170 3.89 -28.25 23.28
CA TYR A 170 2.52 -27.84 23.58
C TYR A 170 1.58 -28.49 22.56
N HIS A 171 0.42 -28.96 23.06
CA HIS A 171 -0.64 -29.57 22.25
C HIS A 171 -1.96 -28.87 22.57
N PHE A 172 -2.66 -28.44 21.54
CA PHE A 172 -3.97 -27.82 21.65
C PHE A 172 -4.91 -28.43 20.63
N ASP A 173 -6.13 -28.80 21.06
CA ASP A 173 -7.22 -29.12 20.18
C ASP A 173 -8.07 -27.86 19.93
N MET A 174 -7.91 -27.27 18.77
CA MET A 174 -8.53 -26.00 18.44
C MET A 174 -9.70 -26.19 17.47
N VAL A 175 -10.68 -25.31 17.52
CA VAL A 175 -11.85 -25.31 16.67
C VAL A 175 -11.73 -24.22 15.60
N VAL A 176 -11.92 -24.58 14.35
CA VAL A 176 -11.89 -23.64 13.24
C VAL A 176 -13.12 -22.73 13.30
N SER A 177 -12.92 -21.47 13.68
CA SER A 177 -13.96 -20.43 13.71
C SER A 177 -14.07 -19.67 12.41
N GLY A 178 -12.99 -19.62 11.63
CA GLY A 178 -12.93 -18.95 10.35
C GLY A 178 -11.91 -19.56 9.42
N ILE A 179 -12.12 -19.35 8.12
CA ILE A 179 -11.21 -19.81 7.06
C ILE A 179 -10.90 -18.62 6.16
N TYR A 180 -9.64 -18.41 5.84
CA TYR A 180 -9.18 -17.36 4.93
C TYR A 180 -8.43 -17.95 3.72
N ASP A 181 -8.34 -17.16 2.65
CA ASP A 181 -7.54 -17.50 1.47
C ASP A 181 -6.18 -16.82 1.59
N THR A 182 -5.10 -17.59 1.46
CA THR A 182 -3.75 -17.04 1.55
C THR A 182 -3.41 -16.26 0.29
N PRO A 183 -3.04 -14.99 0.41
CA PRO A 183 -2.59 -14.20 -0.73
C PRO A 183 -1.17 -14.56 -1.20
N HIS A 184 -0.42 -15.35 -0.42
CA HIS A 184 1.00 -15.65 -0.63
C HIS A 184 1.34 -17.13 -0.46
N GLU A 185 2.31 -17.58 -1.27
CA GLU A 185 2.78 -18.98 -1.27
C GLU A 185 3.89 -19.27 -0.24
N LYS A 186 4.31 -18.30 0.60
CA LYS A 186 5.57 -18.44 1.35
C LYS A 186 5.44 -18.84 2.81
N SER A 187 4.41 -18.42 3.50
CA SER A 187 4.16 -18.80 4.89
C SER A 187 2.66 -18.80 5.16
N GLU A 188 2.24 -19.79 5.88
CA GLU A 188 0.86 -19.93 6.33
C GLU A 188 0.79 -19.64 7.81
N SER A 189 -0.32 -19.07 8.27
CA SER A 189 -0.52 -18.77 9.69
C SER A 189 -1.81 -19.37 10.20
N VAL A 190 -1.77 -19.87 11.41
CA VAL A 190 -2.93 -20.16 12.24
C VAL A 190 -3.07 -19.03 13.25
N ILE A 191 -4.15 -18.29 13.16
CA ILE A 191 -4.37 -17.13 14.02
C ILE A 191 -5.20 -17.52 15.23
N VAL A 192 -4.65 -17.32 16.41
CA VAL A 192 -5.30 -17.56 17.69
C VAL A 192 -6.07 -16.32 18.16
N SER A 193 -6.98 -16.52 19.13
CA SER A 193 -7.77 -15.43 19.72
C SER A 193 -6.99 -14.66 20.79
N GLN A 194 -7.50 -13.47 21.12
CA GLN A 194 -7.01 -12.72 22.29
C GLN A 194 -7.21 -13.51 23.59
N ALA A 195 -8.32 -14.24 23.72
CA ALA A 195 -8.57 -15.08 24.88
C ALA A 195 -7.52 -16.19 25.05
N PHE A 196 -7.03 -16.79 23.94
CA PHE A 196 -5.91 -17.72 23.97
C PHE A 196 -4.65 -17.05 24.53
N MET A 197 -4.33 -15.84 24.10
CA MET A 197 -3.16 -15.09 24.56
C MET A 197 -3.24 -14.77 26.04
N GLU A 198 -4.42 -14.38 26.54
CA GLU A 198 -4.66 -14.06 27.94
C GLU A 198 -4.55 -15.29 28.84
N CYS A 199 -5.01 -16.46 28.38
CA CYS A 199 -4.95 -17.72 29.15
C CYS A 199 -3.55 -18.34 29.16
N ASN A 200 -2.68 -18.02 28.22
CA ASN A 200 -1.37 -18.66 28.04
C ASN A 200 -0.18 -17.69 28.21
N GLN A 201 -0.30 -16.69 29.07
CA GLN A 201 0.72 -15.65 29.27
C GLN A 201 2.11 -16.19 29.66
N ASP A 202 2.16 -17.24 30.48
CA ASP A 202 3.42 -17.86 30.93
C ASP A 202 4.17 -18.45 29.70
N MET A 203 3.45 -19.16 28.83
CA MET A 203 3.99 -19.70 27.59
C MET A 203 4.52 -18.60 26.66
N LEU A 204 3.79 -17.50 26.56
CA LEU A 204 4.19 -16.35 25.73
C LEU A 204 5.43 -15.64 26.27
N SER A 205 5.57 -15.56 27.57
CA SER A 205 6.78 -15.02 28.21
C SER A 205 8.01 -15.88 27.91
N GLU A 206 7.88 -17.22 27.96
CA GLU A 206 8.94 -18.14 27.52
C GLU A 206 9.27 -17.98 26.03
N ALA A 207 8.27 -17.76 25.16
CA ALA A 207 8.48 -17.51 23.74
C ALA A 207 9.22 -16.18 23.48
N ALA A 208 8.97 -15.16 24.30
CA ALA A 208 9.63 -13.87 24.20
C ALA A 208 11.12 -13.91 24.56
N GLU A 209 11.51 -14.73 25.56
CA GLU A 209 12.91 -14.85 26.01
C GLU A 209 13.87 -15.32 24.91
N GLY A 210 13.38 -16.03 23.90
CA GLY A 210 14.16 -16.51 22.76
C GLY A 210 14.34 -15.49 21.62
N ARG A 211 13.74 -14.29 21.72
CA ARG A 211 13.70 -13.29 20.66
C ARG A 211 14.75 -12.20 20.83
N SER A 212 15.29 -11.75 19.69
CA SER A 212 16.03 -10.49 19.63
C SER A 212 15.06 -9.33 19.71
N GLY A 213 15.22 -8.47 20.69
CA GLY A 213 14.42 -7.25 20.84
C GLY A 213 13.83 -7.09 22.25
N CYS A 214 13.14 -5.98 22.47
CA CYS A 214 12.61 -5.64 23.79
C CYS A 214 11.24 -6.27 24.10
N GLY A 215 10.62 -6.96 23.13
CA GLY A 215 9.29 -7.53 23.34
C GLY A 215 8.82 -8.44 22.21
N ILE A 216 7.58 -8.84 22.31
CA ILE A 216 6.92 -9.79 21.41
C ILE A 216 5.92 -9.13 20.45
N TYR A 217 5.64 -7.85 20.63
CA TYR A 217 4.69 -7.13 19.81
C TYR A 217 5.35 -6.66 18.51
N ASP A 218 4.79 -7.10 17.40
CA ASP A 218 5.10 -6.59 16.08
C ASP A 218 3.91 -5.74 15.61
N ALA A 219 4.18 -4.69 14.89
CA ALA A 219 3.16 -3.80 14.36
C ALA A 219 3.32 -3.58 12.86
N ASP A 220 2.26 -3.78 12.13
CA ASP A 220 2.13 -3.29 10.76
C ASP A 220 1.51 -1.90 10.83
N VAL A 221 2.18 -0.89 10.27
CA VAL A 221 1.75 0.50 10.39
C VAL A 221 1.48 1.13 9.04
N VAL A 222 0.36 1.87 8.96
CA VAL A 222 0.02 2.75 7.84
C VAL A 222 0.20 4.19 8.31
N MET A 223 1.02 4.94 7.60
CA MET A 223 1.29 6.33 7.93
C MET A 223 0.28 7.28 7.28
N ARG A 224 -0.07 8.37 7.96
CA ARG A 224 -0.90 9.44 7.35
C ARG A 224 -0.17 10.18 6.24
N ASP A 225 1.14 10.22 6.30
CA ASP A 225 2.02 10.85 5.33
C ASP A 225 3.21 9.92 5.06
N THR A 226 3.36 9.53 3.82
CA THR A 226 4.38 8.58 3.34
C THR A 226 5.72 9.23 3.03
N TYR A 227 5.93 10.48 3.45
CA TYR A 227 7.23 11.15 3.31
C TYR A 227 8.19 10.72 4.42
N MET A 228 9.40 10.28 4.06
CA MET A 228 10.47 9.86 4.98
C MET A 228 9.97 8.86 6.05
N VAL A 229 9.31 7.80 5.60
CA VAL A 229 8.66 6.80 6.48
C VAL A 229 9.65 6.20 7.47
N GLN A 230 10.80 5.74 6.97
CA GLN A 230 11.79 5.06 7.81
C GLN A 230 12.37 6.00 8.88
N GLU A 231 12.77 7.20 8.48
CA GLU A 231 13.38 8.19 9.37
C GLU A 231 12.41 8.60 10.47
N ARG A 232 11.17 8.89 10.11
CA ARG A 232 10.13 9.32 11.07
C ARG A 232 9.75 8.22 12.06
N ILE A 233 9.66 6.97 11.59
CA ILE A 233 9.42 5.83 12.49
C ILE A 233 10.63 5.61 13.38
N SER A 234 11.87 5.75 12.86
CA SER A 234 13.09 5.62 13.67
C SER A 234 13.16 6.66 14.77
N GLU A 235 12.87 7.93 14.46
CA GLU A 235 12.80 9.01 15.46
C GLU A 235 11.73 8.72 16.53
N PHE A 236 10.57 8.22 16.12
CA PHE A 236 9.52 7.85 17.05
C PHE A 236 9.95 6.68 17.96
N VAL A 237 10.50 5.60 17.38
CA VAL A 237 10.98 4.44 18.14
C VAL A 237 12.05 4.84 19.16
N LEU A 238 12.98 5.71 18.79
CA LEU A 238 13.97 6.28 19.72
C LEU A 238 13.28 7.05 20.86
N SER A 239 12.24 7.81 20.56
CA SER A 239 11.50 8.60 21.57
C SER A 239 10.79 7.77 22.61
N ILE A 240 10.41 6.53 22.27
CA ILE A 240 9.76 5.57 23.18
C ILE A 240 10.74 4.56 23.78
N GLY A 241 12.04 4.84 23.69
CA GLY A 241 13.09 4.04 24.31
C GLY A 241 13.52 2.79 23.55
N GLY A 242 13.05 2.60 22.30
CA GLY A 242 13.55 1.57 21.42
C GLY A 242 14.85 2.00 20.70
N ASN A 243 15.58 1.05 20.16
CA ASN A 243 16.81 1.30 19.41
C ASN A 243 16.72 0.64 18.01
N PRO A 244 16.44 1.41 16.94
CA PRO A 244 16.32 0.83 15.60
C PRO A 244 17.66 0.56 14.92
N ASP A 245 18.77 1.14 15.42
CA ASP A 245 20.04 1.17 14.71
C ASP A 245 21.01 0.07 15.17
N ASN A 246 20.81 -0.51 16.35
CA ASN A 246 21.72 -1.50 16.91
C ASN A 246 21.02 -2.82 17.21
N ALA A 247 21.15 -3.77 16.31
CA ALA A 247 20.55 -5.11 16.42
C ALA A 247 21.05 -5.94 17.62
N ASN A 248 22.13 -5.52 18.29
CA ASN A 248 22.65 -6.19 19.49
C ASN A 248 22.23 -5.50 20.79
N ALA A 249 21.43 -4.46 20.71
CA ALA A 249 20.92 -3.80 21.92
C ALA A 249 19.73 -4.56 22.50
N ASP A 250 19.65 -4.59 23.85
CA ASP A 250 18.54 -5.25 24.57
C ASP A 250 17.19 -4.61 24.25
N ASN A 251 17.16 -3.36 23.82
CA ASN A 251 15.98 -2.61 23.43
C ASN A 251 15.86 -2.46 21.88
N TYR A 252 16.41 -3.39 21.14
CA TYR A 252 16.36 -3.35 19.68
C TYR A 252 14.94 -3.46 19.16
N VAL A 253 14.56 -2.51 18.30
CA VAL A 253 13.28 -2.50 17.57
C VAL A 253 13.58 -2.45 16.08
N ARG A 254 13.28 -3.51 15.38
CA ARG A 254 13.48 -3.58 13.94
C ARG A 254 12.42 -2.78 13.19
N ILE A 255 12.85 -1.92 12.29
CA ILE A 255 11.98 -1.20 11.35
C ILE A 255 12.27 -1.70 9.94
N ALA A 256 11.23 -2.18 9.27
CA ALA A 256 11.30 -2.65 7.89
C ALA A 256 10.26 -1.90 7.05
N PRO A 257 10.65 -0.81 6.35
CA PRO A 257 9.75 -0.13 5.43
C PRO A 257 9.40 -1.06 4.28
N THR A 258 8.15 -0.98 3.83
CA THR A 258 7.69 -1.78 2.69
C THR A 258 8.10 -1.11 1.38
N PRO A 259 8.28 -1.87 0.28
CA PRO A 259 8.67 -1.31 -1.01
C PRO A 259 7.73 -0.24 -1.54
N GLN A 260 6.43 -0.30 -1.19
CA GLN A 260 5.45 0.70 -1.60
C GLN A 260 5.62 2.05 -0.90
N SER A 261 6.26 2.09 0.27
CA SER A 261 6.52 3.31 1.04
C SER A 261 7.93 3.87 0.83
N SER A 262 8.80 3.17 0.08
CA SER A 262 10.16 3.63 -0.14
C SER A 262 10.18 4.92 -0.98
N ASN A 263 10.77 5.96 -0.42
CA ASN A 263 10.90 7.29 -1.05
C ASN A 263 11.61 7.26 -2.41
N ASP A 264 12.55 6.34 -2.60
CA ASP A 264 13.37 6.27 -3.80
C ASP A 264 12.53 5.99 -5.05
N SER A 265 11.56 5.09 -4.94
CA SER A 265 10.66 4.75 -6.07
C SER A 265 9.75 5.92 -6.42
N ASN A 266 9.21 6.62 -5.43
CA ASN A 266 8.33 7.76 -5.62
C ASN A 266 9.08 8.98 -6.18
N GLN A 267 10.27 9.28 -5.71
CA GLN A 267 11.08 10.40 -6.21
C GLN A 267 11.45 10.21 -7.69
N VAL A 268 11.87 9.01 -8.09
CA VAL A 268 12.22 8.71 -9.48
C VAL A 268 11.01 8.87 -10.40
N ILE A 269 9.81 8.40 -9.96
CA ILE A 269 8.56 8.54 -10.73
C ILE A 269 8.18 10.01 -10.92
N TRP A 270 8.22 10.82 -9.85
CA TRP A 270 7.88 12.25 -9.92
C TRP A 270 8.90 13.04 -10.73
N LEU A 271 10.19 12.71 -10.62
CA LEU A 271 11.25 13.33 -11.41
C LEU A 271 11.07 12.99 -12.89
N ALA A 272 10.82 11.74 -13.23
CA ALA A 272 10.54 11.31 -14.58
C ALA A 272 9.28 12.00 -15.14
N ALA A 273 8.19 12.05 -14.38
CA ALA A 273 6.96 12.73 -14.77
C ALA A 273 7.20 14.23 -15.01
N GLY A 274 8.00 14.88 -14.18
CA GLY A 274 8.40 16.29 -14.34
C GLY A 274 9.20 16.52 -15.63
N VAL A 275 10.21 15.69 -15.89
CA VAL A 275 11.03 15.77 -17.11
C VAL A 275 10.17 15.55 -18.36
N PHE A 276 9.33 14.51 -18.39
CA PHE A 276 8.41 14.26 -19.48
C PHE A 276 7.41 15.41 -19.66
N GLY A 277 6.87 15.95 -18.57
CA GLY A 277 5.95 17.11 -18.63
C GLY A 277 6.58 18.33 -19.28
N ILE A 278 7.82 18.68 -18.92
CA ILE A 278 8.58 19.80 -19.51
C ILE A 278 8.84 19.52 -20.99
N LEU A 279 9.23 18.29 -21.35
CA LEU A 279 9.52 17.91 -22.72
C LEU A 279 8.27 17.99 -23.62
N PHE A 280 7.12 17.59 -23.11
CA PHE A 280 5.82 17.73 -23.80
C PHE A 280 5.40 19.19 -23.95
N MET A 281 5.56 20.03 -22.91
CA MET A 281 5.31 21.47 -23.03
C MET A 281 6.19 22.10 -24.11
N PHE A 282 7.46 21.74 -24.17
CA PHE A 282 8.41 22.24 -25.18
C PHE A 282 8.03 21.80 -26.59
N CYS A 283 7.69 20.52 -26.78
CA CYS A 283 7.20 20.00 -28.07
C CYS A 283 5.91 20.69 -28.50
N GLY A 284 4.95 20.89 -27.60
CA GLY A 284 3.72 21.63 -27.86
C GLY A 284 3.97 23.09 -28.26
N TYR A 285 4.88 23.75 -27.53
CA TYR A 285 5.31 25.11 -27.89
C TYR A 285 5.92 25.19 -29.30
N LEU A 286 6.84 24.30 -29.63
CA LEU A 286 7.46 24.26 -30.99
C LEU A 286 6.43 24.00 -32.07
N LEU A 287 5.47 23.13 -31.84
CA LEU A 287 4.38 22.86 -32.81
C LEU A 287 3.53 24.11 -33.07
N ILE A 288 3.12 24.79 -31.98
CA ILE A 288 2.36 26.04 -32.05
C ILE A 288 3.17 27.11 -32.71
N TYR A 289 4.44 27.28 -32.34
CA TYR A 289 5.37 28.25 -32.94
C TYR A 289 5.52 28.05 -34.46
N ASN A 290 5.79 26.81 -34.90
CA ASN A 290 5.91 26.48 -36.33
C ASN A 290 4.62 26.78 -37.11
N VAL A 291 3.44 26.50 -36.54
CA VAL A 291 2.15 26.81 -37.18
C VAL A 291 1.96 28.32 -37.31
N PHE A 292 2.34 29.10 -36.29
CA PHE A 292 2.26 30.56 -36.34
C PHE A 292 3.29 31.17 -37.33
N GLU A 293 4.53 30.69 -37.34
CA GLU A 293 5.58 31.18 -38.27
C GLU A 293 5.20 30.96 -39.73
N ILE A 294 4.68 29.76 -40.06
CA ILE A 294 4.16 29.47 -41.40
C ILE A 294 2.96 30.39 -41.74
N ALA A 295 2.14 30.72 -40.71
CA ALA A 295 1.00 31.61 -40.89
C ALA A 295 1.41 33.04 -41.26
N VAL A 296 2.38 33.58 -40.53
CA VAL A 296 2.87 34.95 -40.70
C VAL A 296 3.68 35.09 -42.01
N THR A 297 4.51 34.11 -42.34
CA THR A 297 5.34 34.17 -43.56
C THR A 297 4.52 34.08 -44.82
N ASN A 298 3.35 33.44 -44.82
CA ASN A 298 2.45 33.39 -45.99
C ASN A 298 1.52 34.61 -46.09
N ASP A 299 1.30 35.40 -45.05
CA ASP A 299 0.49 36.61 -45.08
C ASP A 299 1.32 37.85 -45.56
N ILE A 300 2.67 37.73 -45.61
CA ILE A 300 3.58 38.80 -46.06
C ILE A 300 3.93 38.69 -47.58
N ARG A 301 3.53 37.61 -48.23
CA ARG A 301 3.62 37.43 -49.68
C ARG A 301 2.27 37.66 -50.36
#